data_6da8dc5915db57bea26ada380a000724
#
_entry.id   6da8dc5915db57bea26ada380a000724
#
_cell.length_a   1.000
_cell.length_b   1.000
_cell.length_c   1.000
_cell.angle_alpha   90.00
_cell.angle_beta   90.00
_cell.angle_gamma   90.00
#
_symmetry.space_group_name_H-M   'P 1'
#
loop_
_entity.id
_entity.type
_entity.pdbx_description
1 polymer ?
#
loop_
_entity_poly.entity_id
_entity_poly.type
_entity_poly.pdbx_seq_one_letter_code
_entity_poly.pdbx_strand_id
1 'polypeptide(L)'
;MFEIRTDLAVEEKESFPGNGGEVGGVSLREWKTASSGIKLTEVVILDEEGARVMGKPLGTYITMEAGRLRKKDEGYHREVSEELASQLHRMVSRMKEKGELDFHGPVHVLVAGLGNPSVTPDAL
;
A
#
# COMPACT_ATOMS: atom_id res chain seq x y z
N MET A 1 5.98 -4.03 -13.05
CA MET A 1 4.57 -4.31 -13.27
C MET A 1 3.76 -4.33 -12.01
N PHE A 2 4.41 -4.61 -10.90
CA PHE A 2 3.74 -4.61 -9.62
C PHE A 2 3.20 -3.24 -9.23
N GLU A 3 3.95 -2.19 -9.50
CA GLU A 3 3.49 -0.83 -9.28
C GLU A 3 2.22 -0.52 -10.05
N ILE A 4 2.13 -1.02 -11.28
CA ILE A 4 0.97 -0.81 -12.13
C ILE A 4 -0.29 -1.37 -11.48
N ARG A 5 -0.19 -2.53 -10.83
CA ARG A 5 -1.35 -3.13 -10.17
C ARG A 5 -1.84 -2.32 -8.98
N THR A 6 -0.91 -1.73 -8.24
CA THR A 6 -1.27 -0.90 -7.12
C THR A 6 -1.89 0.40 -7.61
N ASP A 7 -1.31 0.96 -8.67
CA ASP A 7 -1.85 2.16 -9.29
C ASP A 7 -3.23 1.91 -9.87
N LEU A 8 -3.44 0.72 -10.45
CA LEU A 8 -4.75 0.37 -10.97
C LEU A 8 -5.85 0.37 -9.91
N ALA A 9 -5.53 0.02 -8.68
CA ALA A 9 -6.51 0.06 -7.61
C ALA A 9 -6.97 1.51 -7.37
N VAL A 10 -6.04 2.45 -7.41
CA VAL A 10 -6.34 3.86 -7.25
C VAL A 10 -7.10 4.39 -8.47
N GLU A 11 -6.63 4.05 -9.66
CA GLU A 11 -7.24 4.50 -10.90
C GLU A 11 -8.67 3.99 -11.06
N GLU A 12 -8.90 2.73 -10.73
CA GLU A 12 -10.25 2.19 -10.79
C GLU A 12 -11.18 2.91 -9.83
N LYS A 13 -10.69 3.23 -8.65
CA LYS A 13 -11.46 3.97 -7.67
C LYS A 13 -11.80 5.36 -8.18
N GLU A 14 -10.85 6.04 -8.79
CA GLU A 14 -11.03 7.36 -9.32
C GLU A 14 -12.01 7.41 -10.51
N SER A 15 -12.13 6.32 -11.23
CA SER A 15 -13.03 6.25 -12.37
C SER A 15 -14.50 6.11 -11.98
N PHE A 16 -14.78 5.77 -10.74
CA PHE A 16 -16.16 5.63 -10.28
C PHE A 16 -16.79 6.99 -10.01
N PRO A 17 -18.01 7.22 -10.49
CA PRO A 17 -18.71 8.44 -10.17
C PRO A 17 -19.07 8.45 -8.70
N GLY A 18 -18.84 9.57 -8.06
CA GLY A 18 -19.20 9.70 -6.67
C GLY A 18 -18.17 10.42 -5.87
N ASN A 19 -18.28 10.31 -4.59
CA ASN A 19 -17.42 11.00 -3.69
C ASN A 19 -16.06 10.35 -3.61
N GLY A 20 -15.06 11.09 -3.24
CA GLY A 20 -13.70 10.59 -3.13
C GLY A 20 -13.46 9.68 -1.94
N GLY A 21 -14.47 9.34 -1.18
CA GLY A 21 -14.27 8.54 0.02
C GLY A 21 -14.61 7.08 -0.12
N GLU A 22 -15.77 6.82 -0.66
CA GLU A 22 -16.26 5.45 -0.68
C GLU A 22 -17.10 5.15 -1.92
N VAL A 23 -16.87 3.96 -2.46
CA VAL A 23 -17.77 3.32 -3.41
C VAL A 23 -18.20 2.06 -2.70
N GLY A 24 -19.43 1.60 -2.91
CA GLY A 24 -19.95 0.45 -2.20
C GLY A 24 -18.94 -0.66 -2.01
N GLY A 25 -18.63 -0.98 -0.77
CA GLY A 25 -17.67 -2.02 -0.43
C GLY A 25 -16.21 -1.64 -0.55
N VAL A 26 -15.88 -0.38 -0.87
CA VAL A 26 -14.49 0.08 -1.01
C VAL A 26 -14.31 1.41 -0.31
N SER A 27 -13.24 1.53 0.46
CA SER A 27 -12.86 2.76 1.12
C SER A 27 -11.51 3.22 0.60
N LEU A 28 -11.38 4.49 0.28
CA LEU A 28 -10.14 5.09 -0.21
C LEU A 28 -9.72 6.23 0.68
N ARG A 29 -8.42 6.27 1.00
CA ARG A 29 -7.85 7.37 1.74
C ARG A 29 -6.45 7.69 1.20
N GLU A 30 -6.17 8.97 1.00
CA GLU A 30 -4.87 9.42 0.54
C GLU A 30 -4.32 10.49 1.47
N TRP A 31 -3.02 10.47 1.71
CA TRP A 31 -2.36 11.51 2.50
C TRP A 31 -0.88 11.56 2.15
N LYS A 32 -0.23 12.64 2.59
CA LYS A 32 1.23 12.81 2.44
C LYS A 32 1.84 13.04 3.81
N THR A 33 3.06 12.53 3.97
CA THR A 33 3.81 12.82 5.20
C THR A 33 4.26 14.27 5.19
N ALA A 34 4.24 14.91 6.36
CA ALA A 34 4.50 16.34 6.46
C ALA A 34 5.92 16.72 6.07
N SER A 35 6.92 15.96 6.51
CA SER A 35 8.31 16.32 6.31
C SER A 35 8.90 15.88 4.98
N SER A 36 8.58 14.67 4.55
CA SER A 36 9.21 14.06 3.38
C SER A 36 8.34 14.06 2.13
N GLY A 37 7.06 14.38 2.27
CA GLY A 37 6.15 14.40 1.14
C GLY A 37 5.89 13.04 0.51
N ILE A 38 6.08 11.98 1.27
CA ILE A 38 5.78 10.63 0.80
C ILE A 38 4.26 10.49 0.70
N LYS A 39 3.80 10.10 -0.48
CA LYS A 39 2.36 9.92 -0.71
C LYS A 39 1.95 8.51 -0.34
N LEU A 40 0.90 8.41 0.46
CA LEU A 40 0.32 7.13 0.83
C LEU A 40 -1.12 7.05 0.36
N THR A 41 -1.49 5.91 -0.15
CA THR A 41 -2.85 5.62 -0.59
C THR A 41 -3.27 4.31 0.05
N GLU A 42 -4.39 4.34 0.75
CA GLU A 42 -4.95 3.15 1.38
C GLU A 42 -6.28 2.81 0.73
N VAL A 43 -6.38 1.61 0.20
CA VAL A 43 -7.62 1.08 -0.35
C VAL A 43 -8.03 -0.10 0.51
N VAL A 44 -9.23 -0.06 1.06
CA VAL A 44 -9.76 -1.16 1.87
C VAL A 44 -10.96 -1.74 1.14
N ILE A 45 -10.89 -3.02 0.82
CA ILE A 45 -11.99 -3.74 0.21
C ILE A 45 -12.74 -4.43 1.34
N LEU A 46 -13.96 -3.96 1.58
CA LEU A 46 -14.72 -4.26 2.77
C LEU A 46 -15.62 -5.48 2.67
N ASP A 47 -16.09 -5.79 1.46
CA ASP A 47 -17.03 -6.90 1.26
C ASP A 47 -16.88 -7.53 -0.12
N GLU A 48 -17.65 -8.58 -0.37
CA GLU A 48 -17.61 -9.33 -1.62
C GLU A 48 -17.94 -8.48 -2.84
N GLU A 49 -18.82 -7.52 -2.69
CA GLU A 49 -19.18 -6.64 -3.80
C GLU A 49 -18.00 -5.75 -4.17
N GLY A 50 -17.31 -5.20 -3.17
CA GLY A 50 -16.09 -4.43 -3.39
C GLY A 50 -15.01 -5.27 -4.04
N ALA A 51 -14.86 -6.51 -3.60
CA ALA A 51 -13.88 -7.44 -4.18
C ALA A 51 -14.19 -7.69 -5.66
N ARG A 52 -15.46 -7.88 -5.98
CA ARG A 52 -15.89 -8.11 -7.36
C ARG A 52 -15.60 -6.89 -8.25
N VAL A 53 -15.95 -5.72 -7.76
CA VAL A 53 -15.77 -4.47 -8.52
C VAL A 53 -14.29 -4.17 -8.75
N MET A 54 -13.48 -4.33 -7.71
CA MET A 54 -12.05 -4.01 -7.79
C MET A 54 -11.20 -5.14 -8.38
N GLY A 55 -11.76 -6.34 -8.50
CA GLY A 55 -10.99 -7.47 -8.98
C GLY A 55 -9.90 -7.92 -8.04
N LYS A 56 -10.07 -7.69 -6.74
CA LYS A 56 -9.09 -8.01 -5.71
C LYS A 56 -9.79 -8.60 -4.49
N PRO A 57 -9.10 -9.49 -3.75
CA PRO A 57 -9.67 -10.04 -2.51
C PRO A 57 -9.95 -8.97 -1.46
N LEU A 58 -10.79 -9.28 -0.52
CA LEU A 58 -10.99 -8.43 0.66
C LEU A 58 -9.65 -8.20 1.36
N GLY A 59 -9.45 -7.01 1.85
CA GLY A 59 -8.24 -6.67 2.56
C GLY A 59 -7.87 -5.20 2.44
N THR A 60 -6.72 -4.88 2.99
CA THR A 60 -6.17 -3.53 2.98
C THR A 60 -4.95 -3.48 2.07
N TYR A 61 -4.94 -2.53 1.18
CA TYR A 61 -3.87 -2.33 0.20
C TYR A 61 -3.30 -0.93 0.40
N ILE A 62 -2.02 -0.86 0.72
CA ILE A 62 -1.35 0.43 0.92
C ILE A 62 -0.27 0.60 -0.13
N THR A 63 -0.33 1.73 -0.84
CA THR A 63 0.70 2.14 -1.78
C THR A 63 1.46 3.30 -1.18
N MET A 64 2.77 3.21 -1.21
CA MET A 64 3.64 4.27 -0.74
C MET A 64 4.50 4.73 -1.90
N GLU A 65 4.36 5.98 -2.28
CA GLU A 65 5.11 6.56 -3.39
C GLU A 65 6.20 7.47 -2.85
N ALA A 66 7.44 7.06 -3.10
CA ALA A 66 8.62 7.77 -2.62
C ALA A 66 9.48 8.16 -3.83
N GLY A 67 9.13 9.27 -4.45
CA GLY A 67 9.69 9.67 -5.74
C GLY A 67 11.17 10.01 -5.73
N ARG A 68 11.78 10.24 -4.57
CA ARG A 68 13.20 10.59 -4.48
C ARG A 68 14.12 9.43 -4.08
N LEU A 69 13.61 8.20 -4.11
CA LEU A 69 14.43 7.04 -3.75
C LEU A 69 15.64 6.82 -4.65
N ARG A 70 15.58 7.33 -5.88
CA ARG A 70 16.70 7.21 -6.82
C ARG A 70 17.88 8.09 -6.45
N LYS A 71 17.65 9.12 -5.65
CA LYS A 71 18.69 10.06 -5.24
C LYS A 71 19.42 9.53 -4.04
N LYS A 72 20.72 9.87 -3.97
CA LYS A 72 21.54 9.47 -2.82
C LYS A 72 21.27 10.44 -1.66
N ASP A 73 20.13 10.30 -1.04
CA ASP A 73 19.73 11.09 0.11
C ASP A 73 19.43 10.11 1.25
N GLU A 74 20.40 9.92 2.10
CA GLU A 74 20.29 8.99 3.21
C GLU A 74 19.19 9.38 4.20
N GLY A 75 19.01 10.66 4.41
CA GLY A 75 17.94 11.14 5.29
C GLY A 75 16.56 10.76 4.75
N TYR A 76 16.36 10.94 3.46
CA TYR A 76 15.11 10.60 2.81
C TYR A 76 14.88 9.08 2.83
N HIS A 77 15.93 8.29 2.53
CA HIS A 77 15.83 6.83 2.58
C HIS A 77 15.47 6.34 3.96
N ARG A 78 16.02 6.97 4.99
CA ARG A 78 15.68 6.63 6.37
C ARG A 78 14.21 6.93 6.67
N GLU A 79 13.73 8.09 6.25
CA GLU A 79 12.33 8.45 6.44
C GLU A 79 11.39 7.49 5.72
N VAL A 80 11.75 7.07 4.51
CA VAL A 80 10.96 6.08 3.77
C VAL A 80 10.92 4.75 4.51
N SER A 81 12.06 4.30 5.01
CA SER A 81 12.14 3.04 5.76
C SER A 81 11.33 3.11 7.05
N GLU A 82 11.40 4.22 7.76
CA GLU A 82 10.64 4.41 8.99
C GLU A 82 9.13 4.45 8.71
N GLU A 83 8.73 5.14 7.64
CA GLU A 83 7.32 5.19 7.27
C GLU A 83 6.81 3.82 6.84
N LEU A 84 7.61 3.07 6.09
CA LEU A 84 7.24 1.73 5.68
C LEU A 84 7.07 0.82 6.91
N ALA A 85 8.01 0.89 7.84
CA ALA A 85 7.92 0.10 9.07
C ALA A 85 6.67 0.47 9.88
N SER A 86 6.35 1.75 9.94
CA SER A 86 5.16 2.24 10.63
C SER A 86 3.88 1.68 10.00
N GLN A 87 3.79 1.69 8.68
CA GLN A 87 2.63 1.17 7.97
C GLN A 87 2.48 -0.34 8.16
N LEU A 88 3.58 -1.07 8.09
CA LEU A 88 3.56 -2.51 8.31
C LEU A 88 3.10 -2.83 9.74
N HIS A 89 3.61 -2.11 10.71
CA HIS A 89 3.22 -2.29 12.11
C HIS A 89 1.72 -2.04 12.28
N ARG A 90 1.21 -0.97 11.68
CA ARG A 90 -0.20 -0.62 11.74
C ARG A 90 -1.09 -1.70 11.13
N MET A 91 -0.68 -2.23 9.96
CA MET A 91 -1.43 -3.28 9.29
C MET A 91 -1.48 -4.57 10.11
N VAL A 92 -0.34 -4.99 10.65
CA VAL A 92 -0.26 -6.20 11.47
C VAL A 92 -1.08 -6.03 12.75
N SER A 93 -1.00 -4.87 13.37
CA SER A 93 -1.78 -4.58 14.58
C SER A 93 -3.28 -4.66 14.32
N ARG A 94 -3.74 -4.14 13.19
CA ARG A 94 -5.15 -4.24 12.82
C ARG A 94 -5.59 -5.68 12.62
N MET A 95 -4.76 -6.46 11.95
CA MET A 95 -5.06 -7.87 11.72
C MET A 95 -5.14 -8.64 13.04
N LYS A 96 -4.28 -8.30 13.97
CA LYS A 96 -4.30 -8.88 15.31
C LYS A 96 -5.59 -8.52 16.05
N GLU A 97 -5.99 -7.27 16.02
CA GLU A 97 -7.21 -6.80 16.67
C GLU A 97 -8.46 -7.46 16.09
N LYS A 98 -8.47 -7.72 14.79
CA LYS A 98 -9.58 -8.37 14.11
C LYS A 98 -9.56 -9.89 14.23
N GLY A 99 -8.53 -10.46 14.82
CA GLY A 99 -8.37 -11.90 14.93
C GLY A 99 -8.04 -12.59 13.62
N GLU A 100 -7.55 -11.86 12.64
CA GLU A 100 -7.20 -12.40 11.32
C GLU A 100 -5.87 -13.14 11.32
N LEU A 101 -5.01 -12.89 12.31
CA LEU A 101 -3.73 -13.56 12.47
C LEU A 101 -3.67 -14.29 13.80
N ASP A 102 -3.16 -15.50 13.75
CA ASP A 102 -2.88 -16.28 14.94
C ASP A 102 -1.43 -16.02 15.37
N PHE A 103 -1.27 -15.25 16.44
CA PHE A 103 0.04 -14.92 16.97
C PHE A 103 0.62 -16.00 17.91
N HIS A 104 -0.12 -17.08 18.12
CA HIS A 104 0.34 -18.21 18.89
C HIS A 104 1.03 -19.26 18.04
N GLY A 105 0.88 -19.16 16.72
CA GLY A 105 1.53 -20.03 15.76
C GLY A 105 2.42 -19.25 14.80
N PRO A 106 3.03 -19.92 13.83
CA PRO A 106 3.88 -19.26 12.84
C PRO A 106 3.07 -18.32 11.96
N VAL A 107 3.60 -17.12 11.74
CA VAL A 107 3.02 -16.13 10.85
C VAL A 107 3.81 -16.15 9.55
N HIS A 108 3.10 -16.30 8.44
CA HIS A 108 3.74 -16.35 7.12
C HIS A 108 3.64 -15.00 6.44
N VAL A 109 4.78 -14.47 6.02
CA VAL A 109 4.85 -13.19 5.33
C VAL A 109 5.57 -13.40 4.00
N LEU A 110 4.95 -12.93 2.93
CA LEU A 110 5.59 -12.93 1.62
C LEU A 110 6.17 -11.56 1.35
N VAL A 111 7.48 -11.53 1.11
CA VAL A 111 8.15 -10.31 0.68
C VAL A 111 8.65 -10.53 -0.75
N ALA A 112 8.17 -9.70 -1.67
CA ALA A 112 8.56 -9.82 -3.07
C ALA A 112 9.27 -8.55 -3.51
N GLY A 113 10.49 -8.71 -4.02
CA GLY A 113 11.25 -7.60 -4.56
C GLY A 113 11.19 -7.66 -6.08
N LEU A 114 10.73 -6.58 -6.70
CA LEU A 114 10.66 -6.49 -8.15
C LEU A 114 11.54 -5.35 -8.61
N GLY A 115 12.60 -5.71 -9.34
CA GLY A 115 13.50 -4.72 -9.89
C GLY A 115 12.99 -4.13 -11.19
N ASN A 116 13.43 -2.94 -11.48
CA ASN A 116 13.18 -2.29 -12.77
C ASN A 116 14.47 -2.30 -13.56
N PRO A 117 14.58 -3.12 -14.61
CA PRO A 117 15.83 -3.25 -15.36
C PRO A 117 16.25 -1.96 -16.07
N SER A 118 15.33 -1.02 -16.28
CA SER A 118 15.68 0.26 -16.91
C SER A 118 16.22 1.27 -15.91
N VAL A 119 16.09 1.01 -14.60
CA VAL A 119 16.59 1.93 -13.59
C VAL A 119 18.08 1.73 -13.37
N THR A 120 18.49 0.56 -12.94
CA THR A 120 19.90 0.22 -12.82
C THR A 120 20.09 -1.18 -12.25
N PRO A 121 21.06 -1.94 -12.76
CA PRO A 121 21.44 -3.19 -12.13
C PRO A 121 22.06 -2.97 -10.75
N ASP A 122 22.59 -1.78 -10.51
CA ASP A 122 23.22 -1.46 -9.23
C ASP A 122 22.22 -1.31 -8.10
N ALA A 123 20.95 -1.23 -8.41
CA ALA A 123 19.91 -1.22 -7.40
C ALA A 123 19.75 -2.57 -6.72
N LEU A 124 20.41 -3.58 -7.24
CA LEU A 124 20.39 -4.92 -6.68
C LEU A 124 21.55 -5.15 -5.66
#